data_a6317e4a99e506ec4f0ba0fbd389829f
#
_entry.id   a6317e4a99e506ec4f0ba0fbd389829f
#
_cell.length_a   1.000
_cell.length_b   1.000
_cell.length_c   1.000
_cell.angle_alpha   90.00
_cell.angle_beta   90.00
_cell.angle_gamma   90.00
#
_symmetry.space_group_name_H-M   'P 1'
#
loop_
_entity.id
_entity.type
_entity.pdbx_description
1 polymer ?
#
loop_
_entity_poly.entity_id
_entity_poly.type
_entity_poly.pdbx_seq_one_letter_code
_entity_poly.pdbx_strand_id
1 'polypeptide(L)'
;MNAQRQDGMGWKDGTFEGKSAVDERGNYGTIELEIKDSKISNATFDEYNADGTVKDESYPYQLAVEAQQTLEERLVKTQDPEKVDNVTGATGTWKKFKEAAVDALDKAQ
;
A
#
# COMPACT_ATOMS: atom_id res chain seq x y z
N MET A 1 10.31 4.12 -14.03
CA MET A 1 11.03 2.98 -13.49
C MET A 1 10.10 2.06 -12.73
N ASN A 2 10.35 0.81 -12.81
CA ASN A 2 9.55 -0.23 -12.20
C ASN A 2 9.92 -0.40 -10.73
N ALA A 3 8.93 -0.46 -9.84
CA ALA A 3 9.15 -0.67 -8.41
C ALA A 3 9.39 -2.14 -8.08
N GLN A 4 9.33 -3.03 -9.05
CA GLN A 4 9.54 -4.43 -8.81
C GLN A 4 10.99 -4.72 -8.48
N ARG A 5 11.16 -5.71 -7.63
CA ARG A 5 12.45 -6.16 -7.19
C ARG A 5 13.22 -6.81 -8.33
N GLN A 6 14.48 -6.46 -8.47
CA GLN A 6 15.35 -7.04 -9.48
C GLN A 6 16.25 -8.09 -8.84
N ASP A 7 16.56 -9.14 -9.60
CA ASP A 7 17.43 -10.21 -9.12
C ASP A 7 18.78 -9.66 -8.70
N GLY A 8 19.19 -10.00 -7.49
CA GLY A 8 20.49 -9.59 -6.95
C GLY A 8 20.58 -8.16 -6.47
N MET A 9 19.57 -7.35 -6.78
CA MET A 9 19.59 -5.93 -6.37
C MET A 9 18.82 -5.71 -5.07
N GLY A 10 17.58 -6.16 -5.03
CA GLY A 10 16.72 -5.96 -3.87
C GLY A 10 16.40 -4.50 -3.62
N TRP A 11 15.72 -4.25 -2.52
CA TRP A 11 15.44 -2.88 -2.06
C TRP A 11 16.39 -2.52 -0.93
N LYS A 12 16.62 -1.22 -0.75
CA LYS A 12 17.43 -0.72 0.37
C LYS A 12 16.69 -0.94 1.68
N ASP A 13 17.44 -1.29 2.72
CA ASP A 13 16.87 -1.38 4.08
C ASP A 13 16.47 0.00 4.57
N GLY A 14 15.41 0.05 5.35
CA GLY A 14 14.91 1.28 5.94
C GLY A 14 13.39 1.35 5.89
N THR A 15 12.86 2.53 6.19
CA THR A 15 11.42 2.80 6.15
C THR A 15 11.13 3.77 5.02
N PHE A 16 10.20 3.41 4.16
CA PHE A 16 9.86 4.22 2.98
C PHE A 16 8.37 4.47 2.95
N GLU A 17 7.99 5.70 2.62
CA GLU A 17 6.60 6.10 2.53
C GLU A 17 6.20 6.33 1.09
N GLY A 18 4.96 5.96 0.77
CA GLY A 18 4.39 6.18 -0.53
C GLY A 18 2.98 6.71 -0.43
N LYS A 19 2.50 7.31 -1.51
CA LYS A 19 1.17 7.90 -1.56
C LYS A 19 0.54 7.60 -2.90
N SER A 20 -0.75 7.28 -2.90
CA SER A 20 -1.51 7.09 -4.12
C SER A 20 -1.89 8.43 -4.74
N ALA A 21 -2.31 8.40 -6.00
CA ALA A 21 -3.00 9.53 -6.60
C ALA A 21 -4.33 9.73 -5.86
N VAL A 22 -4.83 10.96 -5.89
CA VAL A 22 -6.14 11.30 -5.35
C VAL A 22 -7.18 10.82 -6.35
N ASP A 23 -8.21 10.11 -5.87
CA ASP A 23 -9.26 9.63 -6.76
C ASP A 23 -10.27 10.73 -7.07
N GLU A 24 -11.30 10.41 -7.86
CA GLU A 24 -12.30 11.38 -8.29
C GLU A 24 -13.13 11.96 -7.14
N ARG A 25 -13.15 11.28 -5.99
CA ARG A 25 -13.85 11.75 -4.79
C ARG A 25 -12.92 12.52 -3.84
N GLY A 26 -11.64 12.65 -4.20
CA GLY A 26 -10.67 13.30 -3.36
C GLY A 26 -10.01 12.40 -2.34
N ASN A 27 -10.32 11.11 -2.35
CA ASN A 27 -9.73 10.15 -1.41
C ASN A 27 -8.35 9.71 -1.88
N TYR A 28 -7.48 9.36 -0.94
CA TYR A 28 -6.14 8.89 -1.27
C TYR A 28 -5.65 7.92 -0.21
N GLY A 29 -4.57 7.21 -0.51
CA GLY A 29 -3.96 6.29 0.44
C GLY A 29 -2.49 6.60 0.63
N THR A 30 -1.99 6.29 1.83
CA THR A 30 -0.56 6.36 2.12
C THR A 30 -0.10 5.01 2.66
N ILE A 31 1.17 4.69 2.44
CA ILE A 31 1.72 3.45 2.96
C ILE A 31 3.10 3.72 3.55
N GLU A 32 3.42 2.97 4.60
CA GLU A 32 4.76 2.95 5.15
C GLU A 32 5.26 1.52 5.04
N LEU A 33 6.38 1.33 4.36
CA LEU A 33 6.98 0.02 4.17
C LEU A 33 8.28 -0.06 4.97
N GLU A 34 8.42 -1.10 5.75
CA GLU A 34 9.67 -1.41 6.41
C GLU A 34 10.40 -2.47 5.60
N ILE A 35 11.61 -2.15 5.15
CA ILE A 35 12.44 -3.05 4.36
C ILE A 35 13.59 -3.52 5.24
N LYS A 36 13.76 -4.84 5.31
CA LYS A 36 14.84 -5.46 6.06
C LYS A 36 15.39 -6.63 5.25
N ASP A 37 16.71 -6.66 5.10
CA ASP A 37 17.39 -7.68 4.30
C ASP A 37 16.83 -7.74 2.87
N SER A 38 16.57 -6.57 2.30
CA SER A 38 16.03 -6.40 0.94
C SER A 38 14.63 -6.97 0.76
N LYS A 39 13.88 -7.14 1.83
CA LYS A 39 12.51 -7.65 1.78
C LYS A 39 11.56 -6.75 2.55
N ILE A 40 10.33 -6.68 2.09
CA ILE A 40 9.28 -5.98 2.83
C ILE A 40 8.96 -6.80 4.06
N SER A 41 9.31 -6.28 5.23
CA SER A 41 9.08 -6.97 6.50
C SER A 41 7.76 -6.53 7.14
N ASN A 42 7.28 -5.31 6.80
CA ASN A 42 6.02 -4.81 7.32
C ASN A 42 5.45 -3.77 6.37
N ALA A 43 4.13 -3.68 6.33
CA ALA A 43 3.42 -2.70 5.52
C ALA A 43 2.27 -2.13 6.35
N THR A 44 2.20 -0.80 6.43
CA THR A 44 1.14 -0.10 7.14
C THR A 44 0.47 0.85 6.15
N PHE A 45 -0.79 0.59 5.82
CA PHE A 45 -1.52 1.36 4.84
C PHE A 45 -2.69 2.08 5.51
N ASP A 46 -2.84 3.36 5.19
CA ASP A 46 -3.97 4.15 5.65
C ASP A 46 -4.65 4.81 4.46
N GLU A 47 -5.96 4.80 4.47
CA GLU A 47 -6.75 5.46 3.43
C GLU A 47 -7.43 6.68 4.05
N TYR A 48 -7.46 7.79 3.30
CA TYR A 48 -7.96 9.06 3.79
C TYR A 48 -9.11 9.56 2.92
N ASN A 49 -10.07 10.19 3.57
CA ASN A 49 -11.14 10.93 2.90
C ASN A 49 -10.60 12.27 2.39
N ALA A 50 -11.38 12.91 1.51
CA ALA A 50 -11.00 14.20 0.91
C ALA A 50 -10.74 15.30 1.95
N ASP A 51 -11.39 15.21 3.11
CA ASP A 51 -11.21 16.19 4.20
C ASP A 51 -9.99 15.89 5.09
N GLY A 52 -9.24 14.84 4.77
CA GLY A 52 -8.05 14.48 5.53
C GLY A 52 -8.29 13.52 6.68
N THR A 53 -9.54 13.11 6.92
CA THR A 53 -9.82 12.14 7.98
C THR A 53 -9.47 10.73 7.52
N VAL A 54 -8.86 9.95 8.41
CA VAL A 54 -8.44 8.59 8.09
C VAL A 54 -9.66 7.65 8.12
N LYS A 55 -9.66 6.68 7.20
CA LYS A 55 -10.66 5.61 7.19
C LYS A 55 -10.19 4.51 8.13
N ASP A 56 -10.51 4.66 9.40
CA ASP A 56 -10.16 3.68 10.42
C ASP A 56 -11.40 2.90 10.85
N GLU A 57 -11.32 2.22 11.98
CA GLU A 57 -12.41 1.39 12.48
C GLU A 57 -13.70 2.16 12.75
N SER A 58 -13.65 3.49 12.81
CA SER A 58 -14.85 4.31 12.96
C SER A 58 -15.52 4.61 11.61
N TYR A 59 -14.85 4.29 10.50
CA TYR A 59 -15.40 4.55 9.17
C TYR A 59 -16.62 3.65 8.91
N PRO A 60 -17.73 4.20 8.40
CA PRO A 60 -18.98 3.40 8.24
C PRO A 60 -18.83 2.19 7.33
N TYR A 61 -18.00 2.26 6.28
CA TYR A 61 -17.83 1.14 5.37
C TYR A 61 -16.69 0.23 5.85
N GLN A 62 -17.02 -0.67 6.77
CA GLN A 62 -16.03 -1.51 7.43
C GLN A 62 -15.29 -2.45 6.47
N LEU A 63 -15.90 -2.85 5.36
CA LEU A 63 -15.23 -3.69 4.37
C LEU A 63 -13.96 -3.01 3.84
N ALA A 64 -14.00 -1.70 3.61
CA ALA A 64 -12.83 -0.96 3.15
C ALA A 64 -11.73 -0.94 4.23
N VAL A 65 -12.12 -0.83 5.49
CA VAL A 65 -11.16 -0.83 6.61
C VAL A 65 -10.50 -2.20 6.75
N GLU A 66 -11.28 -3.26 6.70
CA GLU A 66 -10.74 -4.63 6.78
C GLU A 66 -9.85 -4.95 5.59
N ALA A 67 -10.19 -4.44 4.42
CA ALA A 67 -9.41 -4.65 3.21
C ALA A 67 -7.97 -4.09 3.35
N GLN A 68 -7.81 -3.00 4.10
CA GLN A 68 -6.48 -2.41 4.29
C GLN A 68 -5.53 -3.42 4.92
N GLN A 69 -5.97 -4.09 5.98
CA GLN A 69 -5.15 -5.10 6.65
C GLN A 69 -4.88 -6.31 5.76
N THR A 70 -5.90 -6.77 5.05
CA THR A 70 -5.75 -7.90 4.13
C THR A 70 -4.71 -7.60 3.04
N LEU A 71 -4.75 -6.39 2.50
CA LEU A 71 -3.81 -5.98 1.46
C LEU A 71 -2.38 -5.88 2.00
N GLU A 72 -2.23 -5.36 3.22
CA GLU A 72 -0.92 -5.30 3.88
C GLU A 72 -0.31 -6.69 4.01
N GLU A 73 -1.08 -7.65 4.48
CA GLU A 73 -0.63 -9.02 4.64
C GLU A 73 -0.26 -9.66 3.31
N ARG A 74 -1.05 -9.41 2.27
CA ARG A 74 -0.79 -9.94 0.94
C ARG A 74 0.50 -9.38 0.34
N LEU A 75 0.79 -8.10 0.60
CA LEU A 75 2.01 -7.49 0.09
C LEU A 75 3.26 -8.09 0.75
N VAL A 76 3.22 -8.26 2.07
CA VAL A 76 4.35 -8.88 2.78
C VAL A 76 4.56 -10.31 2.28
N LYS A 77 3.49 -11.03 2.01
CA LYS A 77 3.57 -12.41 1.54
C LYS A 77 4.10 -12.51 0.11
N THR A 78 3.60 -11.67 -0.79
CA THR A 78 3.98 -11.73 -2.21
C THR A 78 5.25 -10.98 -2.54
N GLN A 79 5.58 -9.95 -1.77
CA GLN A 79 6.72 -9.06 -2.02
C GLN A 79 6.61 -8.29 -3.34
N ASP A 80 5.41 -8.18 -3.91
CA ASP A 80 5.20 -7.55 -5.22
C ASP A 80 3.80 -6.93 -5.27
N PRO A 81 3.68 -5.59 -5.34
CA PRO A 81 2.36 -4.95 -5.41
C PRO A 81 1.50 -5.44 -6.57
N GLU A 82 2.12 -5.84 -7.67
CA GLU A 82 1.37 -6.33 -8.84
C GLU A 82 0.77 -7.71 -8.61
N LYS A 83 1.22 -8.43 -7.58
CA LYS A 83 0.70 -9.75 -7.23
C LYS A 83 -0.28 -9.72 -6.07
N VAL A 84 -0.61 -8.54 -5.58
CA VAL A 84 -1.60 -8.39 -4.51
C VAL A 84 -2.99 -8.41 -5.13
N ASP A 85 -3.76 -9.45 -4.82
CA ASP A 85 -5.10 -9.61 -5.37
C ASP A 85 -6.09 -8.62 -4.76
N ASN A 86 -7.08 -8.25 -5.57
CA ASN A 86 -8.17 -7.39 -5.12
C ASN A 86 -8.97 -8.04 -4.00
N VAL A 87 -9.51 -7.20 -3.12
CA VAL A 87 -10.50 -7.62 -2.13
C VAL A 87 -11.87 -7.26 -2.69
N THR A 88 -12.74 -8.25 -2.84
CA THR A 88 -14.07 -8.05 -3.40
C THR A 88 -14.84 -6.97 -2.63
N GLY A 89 -15.35 -5.98 -3.35
CA GLY A 89 -16.08 -4.86 -2.75
C GLY A 89 -15.20 -3.71 -2.29
N ALA A 90 -13.88 -3.83 -2.43
CA ALA A 90 -12.94 -2.77 -2.02
C ALA A 90 -11.94 -2.44 -3.12
N THR A 91 -12.38 -2.42 -4.37
CA THR A 91 -11.52 -2.19 -5.53
C THR A 91 -10.82 -0.83 -5.48
N GLY A 92 -11.52 0.21 -5.03
CA GLY A 92 -10.92 1.54 -4.90
C GLY A 92 -9.79 1.57 -3.88
N THR A 93 -9.98 0.90 -2.75
CA THR A 93 -8.95 0.76 -1.71
C THR A 93 -7.75 -0.01 -2.26
N TRP A 94 -7.99 -1.09 -2.99
CA TRP A 94 -6.95 -1.91 -3.61
C TRP A 94 -6.11 -1.10 -4.60
N LYS A 95 -6.74 -0.30 -5.45
CA LYS A 95 -6.02 0.55 -6.41
C LYS A 95 -5.11 1.54 -5.71
N LYS A 96 -5.62 2.22 -4.67
CA LYS A 96 -4.83 3.18 -3.90
C LYS A 96 -3.67 2.49 -3.19
N PHE A 97 -3.91 1.30 -2.65
CA PHE A 97 -2.88 0.51 -2.00
C PHE A 97 -1.73 0.21 -2.97
N LYS A 98 -2.05 -0.27 -4.17
CA LYS A 98 -1.03 -0.61 -5.17
C LYS A 98 -0.22 0.62 -5.57
N GLU A 99 -0.88 1.74 -5.83
CA GLU A 99 -0.21 2.97 -6.23
C GLU A 99 0.73 3.47 -5.13
N ALA A 100 0.27 3.46 -3.88
CA ALA A 100 1.08 3.89 -2.76
C ALA A 100 2.28 2.96 -2.56
N ALA A 101 2.08 1.65 -2.68
CA ALA A 101 3.14 0.68 -2.52
C ALA A 101 4.21 0.83 -3.60
N VAL A 102 3.82 1.03 -4.84
CA VAL A 102 4.76 1.26 -5.95
C VAL A 102 5.57 2.53 -5.69
N ASP A 103 4.92 3.60 -5.24
CA ASP A 103 5.60 4.85 -4.93
C ASP A 103 6.65 4.66 -3.83
N ALA A 104 6.30 3.95 -2.76
CA ALA A 104 7.23 3.67 -1.67
C ALA A 104 8.42 2.83 -2.14
N LEU A 105 8.16 1.79 -2.94
CA LEU A 105 9.22 0.90 -3.42
C LEU A 105 10.15 1.59 -4.41
N ASP A 106 9.64 2.54 -5.19
CA ASP A 106 10.50 3.35 -6.06
C ASP A 106 11.54 4.12 -5.25
N LYS A 107 11.18 4.56 -4.05
CA LYS A 107 12.12 5.26 -3.16
C LYS A 107 13.15 4.34 -2.54
N ALA A 108 12.86 3.04 -2.50
CA ALA A 108 13.73 2.04 -1.89
C ALA A 108 14.76 1.46 -2.88
N GLN A 109 14.71 1.85 -4.11
CA GLN A 109 15.64 1.35 -5.14
C GLN A 109 17.01 2.00 -5.13
#